data_243433270df1b61afe6835b9f9f089e3
#
_entry.id   243433270df1b61afe6835b9f9f089e3
#
_cell.length_a   1.000
_cell.length_b   1.000
_cell.length_c   1.000
_cell.angle_alpha   90.00
_cell.angle_beta   90.00
_cell.angle_gamma   90.00
#
_symmetry.space_group_name_H-M   'P 1'
#
loop_
_entity.id
_entity.type
_entity.pdbx_description
1 polymer ?
#
loop_
_entity_poly.entity_id
_entity_poly.type
_entity_poly.pdbx_seq_one_letter_code
_entity_poly.pdbx_strand_id
1 'polypeptide(L)'
;MEEAAKLKGLKVFLNVYGIVSIILFGGLFLLTAIDARIMQDGGALRFMRWDVLSKQVELMIEAVYLVWGIFMLIAARKPLAYISFLDFTAWANLVHGLVMVAQSLMVHGFMYKMAMDVAYCLVLAAGLWLLRPKGGEIRNN
;
A
#
# COMPACT_ATOMS: atom_id res chain seq x y z
N MET A 1 -24.47 -16.13 -2.97
CA MET A 1 -23.82 -15.68 -4.23
C MET A 1 -22.98 -14.40 -4.00
N GLU A 2 -23.47 -13.42 -3.29
CA GLU A 2 -22.77 -12.15 -3.03
C GLU A 2 -21.44 -12.32 -2.27
N GLU A 3 -21.42 -13.10 -1.19
CA GLU A 3 -20.20 -13.34 -0.40
C GLU A 3 -19.10 -14.09 -1.19
N ALA A 4 -19.47 -15.04 -2.04
CA ALA A 4 -18.51 -15.73 -2.92
C ALA A 4 -17.90 -14.77 -3.95
N ALA A 5 -18.69 -13.83 -4.48
CA ALA A 5 -18.23 -12.80 -5.40
C ALA A 5 -17.29 -11.83 -4.68
N LYS A 6 -17.60 -11.38 -3.46
CA LYS A 6 -16.74 -10.55 -2.63
C LYS A 6 -15.40 -11.25 -2.32
N LEU A 7 -15.45 -12.52 -1.95
CA LEU A 7 -14.23 -13.28 -1.67
C LEU A 7 -13.33 -13.41 -2.92
N LYS A 8 -13.95 -13.64 -4.09
CA LYS A 8 -13.21 -13.67 -5.36
C LYS A 8 -12.60 -12.27 -5.66
N GLY A 9 -13.38 -11.22 -5.50
CA GLY A 9 -12.92 -9.84 -5.66
C GLY A 9 -11.77 -9.51 -4.71
N LEU A 10 -11.88 -9.90 -3.44
CA LEU A 10 -10.83 -9.70 -2.44
C LEU A 10 -9.53 -10.41 -2.82
N LYS A 11 -9.59 -11.65 -3.29
CA LYS A 11 -8.41 -12.39 -3.78
C LYS A 11 -7.72 -11.67 -4.94
N VAL A 12 -8.49 -11.22 -5.92
CA VAL A 12 -7.95 -10.46 -7.08
C VAL A 12 -7.33 -9.15 -6.59
N PHE A 13 -8.03 -8.41 -5.77
CA PHE A 13 -7.57 -7.13 -5.21
C PHE A 13 -6.24 -7.29 -4.45
N LEU A 14 -6.14 -8.27 -3.55
CA LEU A 14 -4.92 -8.55 -2.80
C LEU A 14 -3.75 -8.97 -3.71
N ASN A 15 -4.00 -9.78 -4.74
CA ASN A 15 -2.96 -10.14 -5.70
C ASN A 15 -2.46 -8.93 -6.48
N VAL A 16 -3.37 -8.08 -6.98
CA VAL A 16 -2.99 -6.87 -7.73
C VAL A 16 -2.19 -5.92 -6.84
N TYR A 17 -2.70 -5.58 -5.65
CA TYR A 17 -1.99 -4.70 -4.73
C TYR A 17 -0.67 -5.31 -4.24
N GLY A 18 -0.63 -6.60 -3.96
CA GLY A 18 0.60 -7.29 -3.56
C GLY A 18 1.69 -7.22 -4.64
N ILE A 19 1.33 -7.51 -5.89
CA ILE A 19 2.27 -7.43 -7.02
C ILE A 19 2.73 -5.97 -7.23
N VAL A 20 1.79 -5.03 -7.26
CA VAL A 20 2.10 -3.60 -7.42
C VAL A 20 3.02 -3.11 -6.30
N SER A 21 2.74 -3.47 -5.05
CA SER A 21 3.58 -3.11 -3.89
C SER A 21 5.00 -3.66 -4.02
N ILE A 22 5.15 -4.93 -4.40
CA ILE A 22 6.47 -5.56 -4.55
C ILE A 22 7.27 -4.88 -5.67
N ILE A 23 6.66 -4.64 -6.82
CA ILE A 23 7.34 -4.00 -7.96
C ILE A 23 7.69 -2.55 -7.61
N LEU A 24 6.73 -1.78 -7.08
CA LEU A 24 6.91 -0.38 -6.78
C LEU A 24 7.91 -0.18 -5.64
N PHE A 25 7.63 -0.72 -4.46
CA PHE A 25 8.46 -0.47 -3.28
C PHE A 25 9.77 -1.27 -3.30
N GLY A 26 9.79 -2.45 -3.91
CA GLY A 26 11.04 -3.18 -4.15
C GLY A 26 11.94 -2.46 -5.16
N GLY A 27 11.37 -1.92 -6.22
CA GLY A 27 12.09 -1.08 -7.19
C GLY A 27 12.62 0.20 -6.55
N LEU A 28 11.77 0.94 -5.82
CA LEU A 28 12.18 2.16 -5.10
C LEU A 28 13.28 1.85 -4.09
N PHE A 29 13.13 0.80 -3.27
CA PHE A 29 14.14 0.39 -2.29
C PHE A 29 15.51 0.17 -2.93
N LEU A 30 15.57 -0.55 -4.04
CA LEU A 30 16.83 -0.79 -4.74
C LEU A 30 17.41 0.52 -5.29
N LEU A 31 16.61 1.35 -5.95
CA LEU A 31 17.05 2.61 -6.53
C LEU A 31 17.51 3.60 -5.45
N THR A 32 16.80 3.67 -4.31
CA THR A 32 17.15 4.51 -3.17
C THR A 32 18.42 3.99 -2.50
N ALA A 33 18.56 2.66 -2.33
CA ALA A 33 19.73 2.06 -1.68
C ALA A 33 21.05 2.35 -2.43
N ILE A 34 21.02 2.26 -3.76
CA ILE A 34 22.21 2.50 -4.60
C ILE A 34 22.43 3.97 -4.99
N ASP A 35 21.62 4.90 -4.45
CA ASP A 35 21.66 6.32 -4.83
C ASP A 35 21.53 6.56 -6.35
N ALA A 36 20.60 5.84 -6.99
CA ALA A 36 20.43 5.91 -8.42
C ALA A 36 20.16 7.33 -8.92
N ARG A 37 20.88 7.79 -9.94
CA ARG A 37 20.77 9.15 -10.49
C ARG A 37 19.35 9.54 -10.87
N ILE A 38 18.55 8.58 -11.31
CA ILE A 38 17.13 8.80 -11.67
C ILE A 38 16.27 9.27 -10.48
N MET A 39 16.72 8.99 -9.23
CA MET A 39 16.06 9.39 -7.99
C MET A 39 16.62 10.69 -7.40
N GLN A 40 17.72 11.24 -7.96
CA GLN A 40 18.37 12.45 -7.47
C GLN A 40 17.71 13.71 -8.08
N ASP A 41 18.13 14.89 -7.63
CA ASP A 41 17.64 16.16 -8.16
C ASP A 41 17.86 16.25 -9.68
N GLY A 42 16.77 16.57 -10.39
CA GLY A 42 16.73 16.54 -11.85
C GLY A 42 16.47 15.16 -12.46
N GLY A 43 16.43 14.10 -11.68
CA GLY A 43 16.11 12.75 -12.16
C GLY A 43 14.61 12.54 -12.40
N ALA A 44 14.26 11.67 -13.36
CA ALA A 44 12.89 11.45 -13.79
C ALA A 44 11.98 10.86 -12.70
N LEU A 45 12.53 10.15 -11.70
CA LEU A 45 11.78 9.57 -10.58
C LEU A 45 11.95 10.36 -9.26
N ARG A 46 12.58 11.54 -9.30
CA ARG A 46 12.75 12.41 -8.13
C ARG A 46 11.42 12.71 -7.44
N PHE A 47 10.36 12.89 -8.20
CA PHE A 47 9.01 13.17 -7.70
C PHE A 47 8.43 12.05 -6.81
N MET A 48 8.95 10.84 -6.87
CA MET A 48 8.51 9.72 -6.02
C MET A 48 9.02 9.83 -4.59
N ARG A 49 10.11 10.60 -4.36
CA ARG A 49 10.68 10.79 -3.03
C ARG A 49 9.90 11.80 -2.20
N TRP A 50 9.77 11.54 -0.91
CA TRP A 50 9.15 12.48 0.03
C TRP A 50 10.16 13.49 0.58
N ASP A 51 11.36 13.04 0.94
CA ASP A 51 12.41 13.89 1.44
C ASP A 51 13.79 13.34 1.03
N VAL A 52 14.54 14.13 0.29
CA VAL A 52 15.90 13.76 -0.16
C VAL A 52 16.86 13.57 1.00
N LEU A 53 16.66 14.34 2.09
CA LEU A 53 17.54 14.32 3.26
C LEU A 53 17.23 13.14 4.20
N SER A 54 16.11 12.47 3.99
CA SER A 54 15.61 11.36 4.83
C SER A 54 15.73 10.00 4.15
N LYS A 55 16.82 9.75 3.43
CA LYS A 55 17.07 8.47 2.74
C LYS A 55 16.83 7.25 3.63
N GLN A 56 17.27 7.30 4.88
CA GLN A 56 17.12 6.19 5.82
C GLN A 56 15.65 5.92 6.13
N VAL A 57 14.86 6.97 6.29
CA VAL A 57 13.40 6.87 6.53
C VAL A 57 12.69 6.33 5.30
N GLU A 58 13.05 6.79 4.11
CA GLU A 58 12.52 6.27 2.85
C GLU A 58 12.79 4.76 2.73
N LEU A 59 14.04 4.32 2.93
CA LEU A 59 14.41 2.90 2.91
C LEU A 59 13.61 2.05 3.91
N MET A 60 13.39 2.58 5.12
CA MET A 60 12.58 1.87 6.13
C MET A 60 11.13 1.70 5.68
N ILE A 61 10.51 2.74 5.12
CA ILE A 61 9.13 2.71 4.63
C ILE A 61 9.03 1.78 3.42
N GLU A 62 9.92 1.90 2.46
CA GLU A 62 9.97 1.06 1.25
C GLU A 62 10.11 -0.42 1.60
N ALA A 63 10.99 -0.76 2.56
CA ALA A 63 11.16 -2.12 3.05
C ALA A 63 9.88 -2.66 3.72
N VAL A 64 9.19 -1.86 4.53
CA VAL A 64 7.93 -2.24 5.17
C VAL A 64 6.85 -2.52 4.11
N TYR A 65 6.68 -1.65 3.13
CA TYR A 65 5.68 -1.84 2.08
C TYR A 65 6.02 -2.99 1.13
N LEU A 66 7.30 -3.27 0.88
CA LEU A 66 7.74 -4.45 0.15
C LEU A 66 7.30 -5.74 0.88
N VAL A 67 7.59 -5.85 2.17
CA VAL A 67 7.16 -6.99 3.00
C VAL A 67 5.64 -7.06 3.06
N TRP A 68 4.96 -5.93 3.20
CA TRP A 68 3.51 -5.86 3.19
C TRP A 68 2.90 -6.43 1.89
N GLY A 69 3.50 -6.09 0.73
CA GLY A 69 3.11 -6.66 -0.56
C GLY A 69 3.23 -8.19 -0.59
N ILE A 70 4.31 -8.75 -0.04
CA ILE A 70 4.49 -10.20 0.08
C ILE A 70 3.37 -10.81 0.93
N PHE A 71 3.06 -10.21 2.08
CA PHE A 71 1.99 -10.70 2.96
C PHE A 71 0.60 -10.57 2.34
N MET A 72 0.36 -9.55 1.51
CA MET A 72 -0.89 -9.47 0.72
C MET A 72 -1.03 -10.64 -0.25
N LEU A 73 0.05 -11.07 -0.92
CA LEU A 73 0.01 -12.26 -1.80
C LEU A 73 -0.21 -13.56 -1.01
N ILE A 74 0.38 -13.68 0.18
CA ILE A 74 0.13 -14.82 1.07
C ILE A 74 -1.34 -14.84 1.50
N ALA A 75 -1.88 -13.71 1.94
CA ALA A 75 -3.28 -13.56 2.35
C ALA A 75 -4.26 -13.81 1.20
N ALA A 76 -3.91 -13.45 -0.04
CA ALA A 76 -4.74 -13.69 -1.22
C ALA A 76 -5.07 -15.17 -1.44
N ARG A 77 -4.19 -16.09 -1.00
CA ARG A 77 -4.42 -17.54 -1.11
C ARG A 77 -5.56 -18.02 -0.20
N LYS A 78 -5.63 -17.51 1.03
CA LYS A 78 -6.62 -17.86 2.05
C LYS A 78 -7.06 -16.63 2.84
N PRO A 79 -7.80 -15.66 2.24
CA PRO A 79 -8.07 -14.37 2.88
C PRO A 79 -8.75 -14.47 4.25
N LEU A 80 -9.62 -15.47 4.42
CA LEU A 80 -10.33 -15.69 5.67
C LEU A 80 -9.43 -16.13 6.84
N ALA A 81 -8.28 -16.71 6.56
CA ALA A 81 -7.29 -17.07 7.58
C ALA A 81 -6.46 -15.86 8.03
N TYR A 82 -6.52 -14.75 7.30
CA TYR A 82 -5.71 -13.54 7.54
C TYR A 82 -6.55 -12.30 7.83
N ILE A 83 -7.77 -12.47 8.35
CA ILE A 83 -8.71 -11.35 8.61
C ILE A 83 -8.07 -10.27 9.48
N SER A 84 -7.37 -10.63 10.55
CA SER A 84 -6.69 -9.64 11.42
C SER A 84 -5.61 -8.85 10.69
N PHE A 85 -4.85 -9.48 9.80
CA PHE A 85 -3.90 -8.79 8.94
C PHE A 85 -4.60 -7.83 7.97
N LEU A 86 -5.73 -8.25 7.37
CA LEU A 86 -6.49 -7.40 6.45
C LEU A 86 -7.10 -6.19 7.18
N ASP A 87 -7.60 -6.39 8.40
CA ASP A 87 -8.10 -5.29 9.25
C ASP A 87 -6.99 -4.33 9.63
N PHE A 88 -5.86 -4.84 10.10
CA PHE A 88 -4.70 -4.02 10.38
C PHE A 88 -4.25 -3.25 9.13
N THR A 89 -4.19 -3.92 7.97
CA THR A 89 -3.82 -3.28 6.69
C THR A 89 -4.76 -2.13 6.34
N ALA A 90 -6.08 -2.34 6.47
CA ALA A 90 -7.06 -1.31 6.17
C ALA A 90 -6.90 -0.08 7.08
N TRP A 91 -6.83 -0.29 8.40
CA TRP A 91 -6.68 0.79 9.37
C TRP A 91 -5.33 1.50 9.26
N ALA A 92 -4.24 0.75 9.14
CA ALA A 92 -2.89 1.32 9.01
C ALA A 92 -2.77 2.21 7.76
N ASN A 93 -3.29 1.74 6.62
CA ASN A 93 -3.25 2.55 5.39
C ASN A 93 -4.24 3.73 5.42
N LEU A 94 -5.39 3.62 6.10
CA LEU A 94 -6.24 4.78 6.31
C LEU A 94 -5.52 5.87 7.11
N VAL A 95 -4.97 5.51 8.28
CA VAL A 95 -4.29 6.48 9.15
C VAL A 95 -3.06 7.05 8.45
N HIS A 96 -2.27 6.21 7.81
CA HIS A 96 -1.09 6.65 7.04
C HIS A 96 -1.51 7.63 5.92
N GLY A 97 -2.52 7.27 5.13
CA GLY A 97 -3.05 8.13 4.07
C GLY A 97 -3.55 9.47 4.59
N LEU A 98 -4.25 9.50 5.74
CA LEU A 98 -4.70 10.75 6.37
C LEU A 98 -3.56 11.64 6.83
N VAL A 99 -2.49 11.06 7.39
CA VAL A 99 -1.27 11.81 7.74
C VAL A 99 -0.63 12.39 6.48
N MET A 100 -0.56 11.62 5.39
CA MET A 100 -0.02 12.10 4.11
C MET A 100 -0.90 13.19 3.48
N VAL A 101 -2.23 13.14 3.65
CA VAL A 101 -3.13 14.24 3.24
C VAL A 101 -2.72 15.52 3.96
N ALA A 102 -2.60 15.48 5.29
CA ALA A 102 -2.19 16.64 6.07
C ALA A 102 -0.82 17.19 5.62
N GLN A 103 0.16 16.32 5.42
CA GLN A 103 1.49 16.70 4.93
C GLN A 103 1.43 17.31 3.53
N SER A 104 0.64 16.74 2.61
CA SER A 104 0.49 17.27 1.25
C SER A 104 -0.15 18.65 1.20
N LEU A 105 -1.00 18.96 2.18
CA LEU A 105 -1.62 20.30 2.30
C LEU A 105 -0.70 21.31 2.98
N MET A 106 0.13 20.87 3.93
CA MET A 106 0.99 21.75 4.74
C MET A 106 2.34 22.03 4.10
N VAL A 107 2.87 21.08 3.30
CA VAL A 107 4.18 21.21 2.67
C VAL A 107 4.03 21.72 1.25
N HIS A 108 4.58 22.90 0.99
CA HIS A 108 4.51 23.49 -0.35
C HIS A 108 5.15 22.57 -1.42
N GLY A 109 4.44 22.38 -2.51
CA GLY A 109 4.91 21.54 -3.63
C GLY A 109 4.55 20.05 -3.52
N PHE A 110 3.87 19.59 -2.43
CA PHE A 110 3.53 18.18 -2.25
C PHE A 110 2.11 17.80 -2.70
N MET A 111 1.34 18.73 -3.26
CA MET A 111 -0.04 18.48 -3.69
C MET A 111 -0.18 17.32 -4.69
N TYR A 112 0.81 17.10 -5.56
CA TYR A 112 0.78 15.97 -6.51
C TYR A 112 0.81 14.59 -5.81
N LYS A 113 1.32 14.50 -4.58
CA LYS A 113 1.33 13.28 -3.77
C LYS A 113 -0.08 12.78 -3.46
N MET A 114 -1.08 13.68 -3.45
CA MET A 114 -2.50 13.33 -3.26
C MET A 114 -2.99 12.32 -4.31
N ALA A 115 -2.57 12.48 -5.57
CA ALA A 115 -2.98 11.60 -6.67
C ALA A 115 -2.18 10.28 -6.76
N MET A 116 -1.11 10.17 -6.00
CA MET A 116 -0.19 9.01 -6.03
C MET A 116 -0.23 8.24 -4.72
N ASP A 117 0.62 8.63 -3.79
CA ASP A 117 0.88 7.88 -2.56
C ASP A 117 -0.34 7.86 -1.64
N VAL A 118 -1.03 9.02 -1.52
CA VAL A 118 -2.26 9.13 -0.72
C VAL A 118 -3.37 8.28 -1.35
N ALA A 119 -3.56 8.37 -2.67
CA ALA A 119 -4.55 7.57 -3.38
C ALA A 119 -4.27 6.06 -3.22
N TYR A 120 -3.00 5.65 -3.30
CA TYR A 120 -2.60 4.26 -3.07
C TYR A 120 -3.08 3.75 -1.70
N CYS A 121 -2.79 4.48 -0.62
CA CYS A 121 -3.18 4.09 0.73
C CYS A 121 -4.70 4.08 0.94
N LEU A 122 -5.40 5.13 0.51
CA LEU A 122 -6.84 5.25 0.72
C LEU A 122 -7.65 4.25 -0.12
N VAL A 123 -7.24 3.98 -1.35
CA VAL A 123 -7.88 2.95 -2.20
C VAL A 123 -7.64 1.56 -1.64
N LEU A 124 -6.44 1.27 -1.10
CA LEU A 124 -6.16 0.01 -0.43
C LEU A 124 -7.09 -0.18 0.79
N ALA A 125 -7.20 0.82 1.67
CA ALA A 125 -8.06 0.78 2.84
C ALA A 125 -9.54 0.58 2.46
N ALA A 126 -10.05 1.41 1.54
CA ALA A 126 -11.44 1.35 1.08
C ALA A 126 -11.76 0.01 0.39
N GLY A 127 -10.88 -0.46 -0.49
CA GLY A 127 -11.04 -1.74 -1.20
C GLY A 127 -11.12 -2.92 -0.24
N LEU A 128 -10.28 -2.94 0.81
CA LEU A 128 -10.34 -3.98 1.83
C LEU A 128 -11.67 -3.95 2.59
N TRP A 129 -12.18 -2.78 3.00
CA TRP A 129 -13.47 -2.69 3.69
C TRP A 129 -14.65 -3.08 2.79
N LEU A 130 -14.65 -2.68 1.53
CA LEU A 130 -15.73 -2.99 0.58
C LEU A 130 -15.76 -4.48 0.22
N LEU A 131 -14.60 -5.11 0.07
CA LEU A 131 -14.48 -6.50 -0.39
C LEU A 131 -14.41 -7.51 0.75
N ARG A 132 -14.26 -7.05 2.01
CA ARG A 132 -14.23 -7.94 3.16
C ARG A 132 -15.56 -8.66 3.32
N PRO A 133 -15.59 -10.01 3.37
CA PRO A 133 -16.79 -10.77 3.70
C PRO A 133 -17.28 -10.45 5.11
N LYS A 134 -18.59 -10.29 5.28
CA LYS A 134 -19.18 -10.10 6.59
C LYS A 134 -19.10 -11.40 7.40
N GLY A 135 -18.31 -11.42 8.47
CA GLY A 135 -17.91 -12.61 9.23
C GLY A 135 -19.00 -13.38 10.02
N GLY A 136 -20.28 -13.24 9.64
CA GLY A 136 -21.39 -13.91 10.29
C GLY A 136 -21.77 -15.28 9.70
N GLU A 137 -21.50 -15.53 8.42
CA GLU A 137 -22.01 -16.72 7.72
C GLU A 137 -20.99 -17.86 7.51
N ILE A 138 -19.71 -17.63 7.78
CA ILE A 138 -18.64 -18.59 7.44
C ILE A 138 -18.32 -19.54 8.61
N ARG A 139 -18.92 -19.37 9.79
CA ARG A 139 -18.66 -20.18 11.00
C ARG A 139 -19.51 -21.47 11.11
N ASN A 140 -20.42 -21.73 10.18
CA ASN A 140 -21.40 -22.83 10.25
C ASN A 140 -21.34 -23.82 9.07
N ASN A 141 -20.18 -23.97 8.39
CA ASN A 141 -19.99 -25.08 7.45
C ASN A 141 -18.67 -25.78 7.70
#